data_5227b174d3d00b07f3ac8d9ce65a5f47
#
_entry.id   5227b174d3d00b07f3ac8d9ce65a5f47
#
_cell.length_a   1.000
_cell.length_b   1.000
_cell.length_c   1.000
_cell.angle_alpha   90.00
_cell.angle_beta   90.00
_cell.angle_gamma   90.00
#
_symmetry.space_group_name_H-M   'P 1'
#
loop_
_entity.id
_entity.type
_entity.pdbx_description
1 polymer ?
#
loop_
_entity_poly.entity_id
_entity_poly.type
_entity_poly.pdbx_seq_one_letter_code
_entity_poly.pdbx_strand_id
1 'polypeptide(L)'
;MRTTTEGHKMAYSKEVLDHYENPRNVGTLDKNQDNVGTGLVGAPACGDVMRLQIKVSKDGVIEDAKFKTYGCGSAIASSSLVTEWVKGRSIEQALDIKNTDIVEHLSLPPVKIHCSVLAEDAIRSAIQDYKSKKGVI
;
A
#
# COMPACT_ATOMS: atom_id res chain seq x y z
N MET A 1 10.02 -22.14 19.75
CA MET A 1 9.44 -21.82 19.28
C MET A 1 9.74 -21.70 18.41
N ARG A 2 10.05 -22.23 17.95
CA ARG A 2 10.06 -21.46 17.15
C ARG A 2 11.25 -21.45 16.39
N THR A 3 12.14 -22.39 16.41
CA THR A 3 13.37 -22.26 15.71
C THR A 3 13.18 -22.11 14.24
N THR A 4 12.46 -23.02 13.55
CA THR A 4 12.27 -22.86 12.13
C THR A 4 11.47 -21.66 11.83
N THR A 5 10.44 -21.46 12.58
CA THR A 5 9.61 -20.29 12.43
C THR A 5 10.38 -19.05 12.79
N GLU A 6 11.27 -19.17 13.72
CA GLU A 6 12.14 -18.07 14.07
C GLU A 6 13.07 -17.71 12.95
N GLY A 7 13.59 -18.67 12.27
CA GLY A 7 14.44 -18.41 11.11
C GLY A 7 13.71 -17.60 10.05
N HIS A 8 12.44 -17.91 9.81
CA HIS A 8 11.63 -17.13 8.90
C HIS A 8 11.35 -15.73 9.45
N LYS A 9 11.11 -15.64 10.76
CA LYS A 9 10.80 -14.37 11.38
C LYS A 9 11.98 -13.43 11.42
N MET A 10 13.20 -13.95 11.36
CA MET A 10 14.38 -13.10 11.32
C MET A 10 14.47 -12.29 10.05
N ALA A 11 13.81 -12.74 8.96
CA ALA A 11 13.79 -11.99 7.72
C ALA A 11 12.76 -10.87 7.74
N TYR A 12 11.83 -10.89 8.69
CA TYR A 12 10.78 -9.90 8.78
C TYR A 12 10.70 -9.32 10.19
N SER A 13 10.43 -8.02 10.27
CA SER A 13 10.23 -7.34 11.54
C SER A 13 8.88 -7.71 12.14
N LYS A 14 8.67 -7.31 13.40
CA LYS A 14 7.37 -7.45 14.04
C LYS A 14 6.30 -6.70 13.28
N GLU A 15 6.65 -5.54 12.75
CA GLU A 15 5.74 -4.69 12.00
C GLU A 15 5.27 -5.39 10.73
N VAL A 16 6.18 -6.04 10.01
CA VAL A 16 5.81 -6.80 8.82
C VAL A 16 4.89 -7.95 9.18
N LEU A 17 5.26 -8.70 10.22
CA LEU A 17 4.45 -9.85 10.64
C LEU A 17 3.06 -9.42 11.10
N ASP A 18 2.97 -8.32 11.83
CA ASP A 18 1.69 -7.80 12.29
C ASP A 18 0.80 -7.44 11.11
N HIS A 19 1.32 -6.69 10.16
CA HIS A 19 0.53 -6.30 8.98
C HIS A 19 0.21 -7.49 8.08
N TYR A 20 1.07 -8.49 8.05
CA TYR A 20 0.82 -9.67 7.24
C TYR A 20 -0.26 -10.57 7.88
N GLU A 21 -0.18 -10.77 9.20
CA GLU A 21 -1.13 -11.62 9.90
C GLU A 21 -2.48 -10.93 10.12
N ASN A 22 -2.46 -9.62 10.30
CA ASN A 22 -3.65 -8.83 10.55
C ASN A 22 -3.70 -7.64 9.59
N PRO A 23 -3.82 -7.90 8.29
CA PRO A 23 -3.81 -6.79 7.32
C PRO A 23 -5.01 -5.87 7.53
N ARG A 24 -4.74 -4.56 7.45
CA ARG A 24 -5.75 -3.54 7.63
C ARG A 24 -6.30 -3.12 6.28
N ASN A 25 -7.59 -2.84 6.27
CA ASN A 25 -8.23 -2.25 5.09
C ASN A 25 -8.15 -3.12 3.83
N VAL A 26 -8.20 -4.42 3.99
CA VAL A 26 -8.30 -5.33 2.84
C VAL A 26 -9.71 -5.22 2.27
N GLY A 27 -9.82 -5.08 0.98
CA GLY A 27 -11.13 -5.05 0.35
C GLY A 27 -11.13 -4.29 -0.96
N THR A 28 -12.32 -3.85 -1.34
CA THR A 28 -12.55 -3.20 -2.63
C THR A 28 -13.52 -2.03 -2.44
N LEU A 29 -13.22 -0.92 -3.11
CA LEU A 29 -14.12 0.20 -3.23
C LEU A 29 -14.71 0.18 -4.64
N ASP A 30 -15.85 0.87 -4.83
CA ASP A 30 -16.49 0.92 -6.13
C ASP A 30 -15.68 1.80 -7.08
N LYS A 31 -14.97 1.17 -8.00
CA LYS A 31 -14.07 1.87 -8.93
C LYS A 31 -14.82 2.78 -9.91
N ASN A 32 -16.13 2.65 -9.99
CA ASN A 32 -16.92 3.48 -10.90
C ASN A 32 -17.34 4.81 -10.28
N GLN A 33 -17.08 5.01 -8.99
CA GLN A 33 -17.40 6.27 -8.35
C GLN A 33 -16.34 7.31 -8.69
N ASP A 34 -16.80 8.56 -8.89
CA ASP A 34 -15.90 9.66 -9.26
C ASP A 34 -14.87 9.97 -8.19
N ASN A 35 -15.19 9.69 -6.94
CA ASN A 35 -14.32 10.01 -5.82
C ASN A 35 -13.42 8.85 -5.42
N VAL A 36 -13.40 7.78 -6.20
CA VAL A 36 -12.53 6.63 -5.94
C VAL A 36 -11.44 6.57 -6.98
N GLY A 37 -10.18 6.55 -6.53
CA GLY A 37 -9.03 6.34 -7.40
C GLY A 37 -8.50 4.93 -7.22
N THR A 38 -8.14 4.28 -8.31
CA THR A 38 -7.62 2.92 -8.30
C THR A 38 -6.24 2.89 -8.91
N GLY A 39 -5.28 2.38 -8.17
CA GLY A 39 -3.93 2.15 -8.67
C GLY A 39 -3.65 0.66 -8.69
N LEU A 40 -3.20 0.17 -9.84
CA LEU A 40 -2.81 -1.22 -10.00
C LEU A 40 -1.38 -1.26 -10.50
N VAL A 41 -0.49 -1.82 -9.72
CA VAL A 41 0.93 -1.91 -10.06
C VAL A 41 1.39 -3.33 -9.85
N GLY A 42 2.46 -3.71 -10.53
CA GLY A 42 2.96 -5.06 -10.41
C GLY A 42 4.43 -5.18 -10.74
N ALA A 43 5.03 -6.23 -10.22
CA ALA A 43 6.38 -6.64 -10.55
C ALA A 43 6.31 -8.09 -10.99
N PRO A 44 6.00 -8.34 -12.28
CA PRO A 44 5.76 -9.71 -12.76
C PRO A 44 6.92 -10.65 -12.49
N ALA A 45 8.14 -10.14 -12.51
CA ALA A 45 9.33 -10.96 -12.24
C ALA A 45 9.33 -11.51 -10.81
N CYS A 46 8.68 -10.83 -9.88
CA CYS A 46 8.58 -11.26 -8.48
C CYS A 46 7.22 -11.85 -8.15
N GLY A 47 6.28 -11.80 -9.08
CA GLY A 47 4.94 -12.30 -8.85
C GLY A 47 4.07 -11.43 -7.96
N ASP A 48 4.50 -10.21 -7.67
CA ASP A 48 3.76 -9.29 -6.81
C ASP A 48 2.84 -8.39 -7.63
N VAL A 49 1.58 -8.33 -7.24
CA VAL A 49 0.60 -7.42 -7.85
C VAL A 49 -0.13 -6.71 -6.72
N MET A 50 -0.17 -5.40 -6.79
CA MET A 50 -0.74 -4.58 -5.73
C MET A 50 -1.80 -3.65 -6.30
N ARG A 51 -3.01 -3.72 -5.74
CA ARG A 51 -4.08 -2.80 -6.09
C ARG A 51 -4.41 -1.96 -4.87
N LEU A 52 -4.38 -0.66 -5.03
CA LEU A 52 -4.75 0.28 -3.98
C LEU A 52 -5.90 1.14 -4.47
N GLN A 53 -6.94 1.26 -3.65
CA GLN A 53 -8.05 2.15 -3.95
C GLN A 53 -8.19 3.16 -2.84
N ILE A 54 -8.44 4.41 -3.20
CA ILE A 54 -8.65 5.49 -2.25
C ILE A 54 -9.97 6.15 -2.54
N LYS A 55 -10.66 6.58 -1.48
CA LYS A 55 -11.88 7.35 -1.60
C LYS A 55 -11.59 8.73 -1.06
N VAL A 56 -11.79 9.76 -1.89
CA VAL A 56 -11.41 11.12 -1.57
C VAL A 56 -12.65 11.96 -1.29
N SER A 57 -12.63 12.75 -0.21
CA SER A 57 -13.73 13.63 0.15
C SER A 57 -13.73 14.87 -0.74
N LYS A 58 -14.76 15.69 -0.60
CA LYS A 58 -14.87 16.94 -1.33
C LYS A 58 -13.72 17.89 -1.04
N ASP A 59 -13.14 17.77 0.15
CA ASP A 59 -12.04 18.64 0.58
C ASP A 59 -10.67 18.13 0.12
N GLY A 60 -10.65 17.03 -0.62
CA GLY A 60 -9.38 16.46 -1.09
C GLY A 60 -8.67 15.60 -0.05
N VAL A 61 -9.40 15.16 0.97
CA VAL A 61 -8.85 14.28 2.02
C VAL A 61 -9.25 12.85 1.73
N ILE A 62 -8.30 11.94 1.88
CA ILE A 62 -8.57 10.51 1.68
C ILE A 62 -9.32 10.01 2.90
N GLU A 63 -10.60 9.73 2.72
CA GLU A 63 -11.44 9.28 3.82
C GLU A 63 -11.50 7.77 3.98
N ASP A 64 -11.10 7.02 2.96
CA ASP A 64 -11.03 5.57 3.05
C ASP A 64 -9.98 5.06 2.07
N ALA A 65 -9.43 3.89 2.36
CA ALA A 65 -8.46 3.25 1.49
C ALA A 65 -8.61 1.75 1.66
N LYS A 66 -8.56 1.02 0.56
CA LYS A 66 -8.62 -0.43 0.56
C LYS A 66 -7.56 -0.99 -0.37
N PHE A 67 -7.08 -2.18 -0.06
CA PHE A 67 -6.11 -2.80 -0.95
C PHE A 67 -6.43 -4.27 -1.18
N LYS A 68 -5.88 -4.78 -2.26
CA LYS A 68 -5.88 -6.20 -2.54
C LYS A 68 -4.56 -6.50 -3.23
N THR A 69 -3.76 -7.35 -2.60
CA THR A 69 -2.40 -7.60 -3.05
C THR A 69 -2.15 -9.10 -3.13
N TYR A 70 -1.52 -9.49 -4.21
CA TYR A 70 -1.09 -10.86 -4.40
C TYR A 70 0.44 -10.84 -4.45
N GLY A 71 1.08 -11.60 -3.58
CA GLY A 71 2.53 -11.61 -3.53
C GLY A 71 3.04 -12.05 -2.18
N CYS A 72 4.26 -11.63 -1.86
CA CYS A 72 4.91 -12.02 -0.61
C CYS A 72 4.36 -11.26 0.58
N GLY A 73 4.75 -11.70 1.79
CA GLY A 73 4.32 -11.06 3.02
C GLY A 73 4.72 -9.59 3.09
N SER A 74 5.88 -9.22 2.56
CA SER A 74 6.31 -7.83 2.53
C SER A 74 5.42 -6.97 1.65
N ALA A 75 4.94 -7.51 0.53
CA ALA A 75 4.04 -6.78 -0.35
C ALA A 75 2.71 -6.53 0.35
N ILE A 76 2.17 -7.54 1.02
CA ILE A 76 0.93 -7.41 1.78
C ILE A 76 1.10 -6.41 2.92
N ALA A 77 2.21 -6.51 3.66
CA ALA A 77 2.48 -5.62 4.77
C ALA A 77 2.65 -4.17 4.30
N SER A 78 3.35 -3.95 3.20
CA SER A 78 3.53 -2.60 2.65
C SER A 78 2.20 -2.00 2.23
N SER A 79 1.35 -2.79 1.58
CA SER A 79 0.02 -2.35 1.17
C SER A 79 -0.84 -1.99 2.39
N SER A 80 -0.84 -2.84 3.39
CA SER A 80 -1.61 -2.63 4.61
C SER A 80 -1.17 -1.34 5.31
N LEU A 81 0.13 -1.15 5.46
CA LEU A 81 0.68 0.04 6.10
C LEU A 81 0.29 1.30 5.35
N VAL A 82 0.41 1.27 4.03
CA VAL A 82 0.08 2.42 3.20
C VAL A 82 -1.39 2.81 3.36
N THR A 83 -2.30 1.83 3.43
CA THR A 83 -3.71 2.16 3.62
C THR A 83 -3.95 2.88 4.95
N GLU A 84 -3.22 2.50 5.99
CA GLU A 84 -3.33 3.19 7.27
C GLU A 84 -2.78 4.61 7.18
N TRP A 85 -1.65 4.76 6.48
CA TRP A 85 -0.98 6.06 6.41
C TRP A 85 -1.72 7.07 5.57
N VAL A 86 -2.38 6.64 4.48
CA VAL A 86 -3.06 7.61 3.60
C VAL A 86 -4.42 8.04 4.14
N LYS A 87 -5.06 7.23 4.97
CA LYS A 87 -6.37 7.59 5.50
C LYS A 87 -6.25 8.83 6.40
N GLY A 88 -7.08 9.81 6.14
CA GLY A 88 -7.07 11.05 6.90
C GLY A 88 -6.09 12.10 6.38
N ARG A 89 -5.31 11.77 5.35
CA ARG A 89 -4.39 12.73 4.74
C ARG A 89 -4.96 13.29 3.46
N SER A 90 -4.53 14.49 3.09
CA SER A 90 -4.86 15.02 1.78
C SER A 90 -4.09 14.27 0.71
N ILE A 91 -4.51 14.38 -0.54
CA ILE A 91 -3.81 13.71 -1.63
C ILE A 91 -2.38 14.21 -1.76
N GLU A 92 -2.13 15.50 -1.49
CA GLU A 92 -0.78 16.03 -1.51
C GLU A 92 0.08 15.42 -0.42
N GLN A 93 -0.46 15.26 0.78
CA GLN A 93 0.25 14.62 1.89
C GLN A 93 0.55 13.16 1.58
N ALA A 94 -0.39 12.47 0.94
CA ALA A 94 -0.19 11.08 0.56
C ALA A 94 0.96 10.95 -0.44
N LEU A 95 1.10 11.91 -1.35
CA LEU A 95 2.20 11.91 -2.32
C LEU A 95 3.55 12.12 -1.69
N ASP A 96 3.60 12.64 -0.46
CA ASP A 96 4.86 12.82 0.27
C ASP A 96 5.37 11.53 0.91
N ILE A 97 4.55 10.49 0.94
CA ILE A 97 4.98 9.19 1.48
C ILE A 97 5.98 8.57 0.52
N LYS A 98 7.17 8.27 1.02
CA LYS A 98 8.24 7.71 0.22
C LYS A 98 8.47 6.25 0.56
N ASN A 99 9.01 5.51 -0.39
CA ASN A 99 9.32 4.10 -0.16
C ASN A 99 10.32 3.94 1.00
N THR A 100 11.20 4.92 1.19
CA THR A 100 12.15 4.86 2.31
C THR A 100 11.43 4.89 3.65
N ASP A 101 10.34 5.65 3.77
CA ASP A 101 9.56 5.69 5.00
C ASP A 101 8.95 4.33 5.31
N ILE A 102 8.48 3.65 4.26
CA ILE A 102 7.91 2.31 4.40
C ILE A 102 8.98 1.32 4.82
N VAL A 103 10.15 1.38 4.18
CA VAL A 103 11.27 0.51 4.50
C VAL A 103 11.68 0.67 5.97
N GLU A 104 11.77 1.93 6.42
CA GLU A 104 12.17 2.19 7.80
C GLU A 104 11.15 1.69 8.80
N HIS A 105 9.88 1.96 8.56
CA HIS A 105 8.82 1.56 9.50
C HIS A 105 8.71 0.04 9.60
N LEU A 106 8.79 -0.64 8.47
CA LEU A 106 8.65 -2.09 8.43
C LEU A 106 9.98 -2.82 8.62
N SER A 107 11.09 -2.10 8.62
CA SER A 107 12.43 -2.69 8.69
C SER A 107 12.60 -3.78 7.62
N LEU A 108 12.28 -3.43 6.37
CA LEU A 108 12.32 -4.39 5.29
C LEU A 108 13.76 -4.81 4.97
N PRO A 109 14.00 -6.10 4.74
CA PRO A 109 15.32 -6.54 4.30
C PRO A 109 15.59 -6.03 2.88
N PRO A 110 16.87 -5.87 2.50
CA PRO A 110 17.22 -5.30 1.20
C PRO A 110 16.56 -5.99 0.02
N VAL A 111 16.37 -7.30 0.08
CA VAL A 111 15.78 -8.05 -1.02
C VAL A 111 14.27 -7.77 -1.18
N LYS A 112 13.66 -7.09 -0.21
CA LYS A 112 12.23 -6.80 -0.23
C LYS A 112 11.91 -5.32 -0.41
N ILE A 113 12.91 -4.50 -0.68
CA ILE A 113 12.69 -3.06 -0.87
C ILE A 113 11.76 -2.80 -2.05
N HIS A 114 11.75 -3.67 -3.06
CA HIS A 114 10.85 -3.50 -4.19
C HIS A 114 9.38 -3.43 -3.77
N CYS A 115 9.01 -4.08 -2.66
CA CYS A 115 7.63 -4.03 -2.17
C CYS A 115 7.25 -2.62 -1.73
N SER A 116 8.19 -1.88 -1.12
CA SER A 116 7.92 -0.50 -0.72
C SER A 116 7.83 0.42 -1.92
N VAL A 117 8.61 0.16 -2.96
CA VAL A 117 8.54 0.94 -4.20
C VAL A 117 7.18 0.71 -4.87
N LEU A 118 6.71 -0.53 -4.90
CA LEU A 118 5.39 -0.82 -5.43
C LEU A 118 4.30 -0.09 -4.66
N ALA A 119 4.41 -0.05 -3.33
CA ALA A 119 3.42 0.64 -2.51
C ALA A 119 3.41 2.13 -2.80
N GLU A 120 4.57 2.75 -2.96
CA GLU A 120 4.67 4.15 -3.31
C GLU A 120 4.04 4.40 -4.69
N ASP A 121 4.34 3.53 -5.66
CA ASP A 121 3.78 3.64 -7.00
C ASP A 121 2.27 3.46 -6.99
N ALA A 122 1.76 2.58 -6.12
CA ALA A 122 0.33 2.35 -6.01
C ALA A 122 -0.39 3.61 -5.51
N ILE A 123 0.21 4.32 -4.56
CA ILE A 123 -0.34 5.59 -4.08
C ILE A 123 -0.44 6.59 -5.24
N ARG A 124 0.63 6.75 -5.97
CA ARG A 124 0.67 7.69 -7.10
C ARG A 124 -0.34 7.33 -8.16
N SER A 125 -0.42 6.05 -8.49
CA SER A 125 -1.33 5.56 -9.51
C SER A 125 -2.79 5.78 -9.11
N ALA A 126 -3.12 5.52 -7.84
CA ALA A 126 -4.47 5.72 -7.33
C ALA A 126 -4.87 7.19 -7.36
N ILE A 127 -3.96 8.07 -6.96
CA ILE A 127 -4.21 9.51 -6.95
C ILE A 127 -4.36 10.03 -8.38
N GLN A 128 -3.54 9.54 -9.30
CA GLN A 128 -3.62 9.95 -10.69
C GLN A 128 -4.95 9.53 -11.32
N ASP A 129 -5.42 8.32 -11.01
CA ASP A 129 -6.70 7.85 -11.50
C ASP A 129 -7.83 8.74 -10.96
N TYR A 130 -7.77 9.10 -9.68
CA TYR A 130 -8.74 9.99 -9.09
C TYR A 130 -8.74 11.35 -9.79
N LYS A 131 -7.58 11.94 -9.99
CA LYS A 131 -7.46 13.24 -10.64
C LYS A 131 -7.98 13.20 -12.08
N SER A 132 -7.72 12.11 -12.76
CA SER A 132 -8.18 11.91 -14.13
C SER A 132 -9.71 11.91 -14.18
N LYS A 133 -10.34 11.21 -13.25
CA LYS A 133 -11.81 11.16 -13.18
C LYS A 133 -12.42 12.51 -12.89
N LYS A 134 -11.72 13.34 -12.13
CA LYS A 134 -12.20 14.68 -11.78
C LYS A 134 -11.82 15.72 -12.84
N GLY A 135 -11.08 15.34 -13.87
CA GLY A 135 -10.62 16.27 -14.87
C GLY A 135 -9.53 17.22 -14.40
N VAL A 136 -8.85 16.84 -13.31
CA VAL A 136 -7.82 17.68 -12.74
C VAL A 136 -6.47 17.04 -13.05
N ILE A 137 -5.87 17.39 -14.17
CA ILE A 137 -4.59 16.80 -14.55
C ILE A 137 -3.57 17.88 -14.78
#